data_871d8f0366656dd50e2041f084610724
#
_entry.id   871d8f0366656dd50e2041f084610724
#
_cell.length_a   1.000
_cell.length_b   1.000
_cell.length_c   1.000
_cell.angle_alpha   90.00
_cell.angle_beta   90.00
_cell.angle_gamma   90.00
#
_symmetry.space_group_name_H-M   'P 1'
#
loop_
_entity.id
_entity.type
_entity.pdbx_description
1 polymer ?
#
loop_
_entity_poly.entity_id
_entity_poly.type
_entity_poly.pdbx_seq_one_letter_code
_entity_poly.pdbx_strand_id
1 'polypeptide(L)'
;GLWAEVTVPYVDIQLESGGSTAWFKSRLEDGGLPPRLYYGQVFWVDQIKKDEYGQTYYRVNPNYYGGLDTLWAPAEAFRPIHPDELEPINPEVEDKRIVVDLIHQTMSCYEGNSEVFFTRISSGAKFDINGNPVDNWSTPVGTHQVTRKYISLQMGGGTTGAGWDLPGIGWTSIFVTGGVAIHSTFWHNNFGVWMSHGCVNATPEDAKWVFLWAEPFVSYDPGAEDISISGKSSTIVEVVEG
;
A
#
# COMPACT_ATOMS: atom_id res chain seq x y z
N GLY A 1 -5.38 -18.99 -5.04
CA GLY A 1 -4.66 -17.78 -5.41
C GLY A 1 -3.36 -17.62 -4.63
N LEU A 2 -2.63 -16.57 -4.92
CA LEU A 2 -1.40 -16.22 -4.21
C LEU A 2 -1.19 -14.71 -4.22
N TRP A 3 -0.46 -14.20 -3.23
CA TRP A 3 0.05 -12.83 -3.27
C TRP A 3 1.29 -12.76 -4.15
N ALA A 4 1.41 -11.69 -4.93
CA ALA A 4 2.58 -11.45 -5.77
C ALA A 4 2.94 -9.96 -5.79
N GLU A 5 4.23 -9.70 -5.79
CA GLU A 5 4.83 -8.37 -5.79
C GLU A 5 5.51 -8.10 -7.13
N VAL A 6 5.32 -6.92 -7.68
CA VAL A 6 5.98 -6.48 -8.92
C VAL A 6 7.44 -6.17 -8.63
N THR A 7 8.35 -6.84 -9.34
CA THR A 7 9.81 -6.73 -9.12
C THR A 7 10.56 -6.03 -10.24
N VAL A 8 9.88 -5.70 -11.33
CA VAL A 8 10.43 -4.91 -12.44
C VAL A 8 10.05 -3.43 -12.29
N PRO A 9 10.81 -2.48 -12.88
CA PRO A 9 10.47 -1.06 -12.79
C PRO A 9 9.03 -0.76 -13.22
N TYR A 10 8.57 -1.40 -14.29
CA TYR A 10 7.16 -1.39 -14.71
C TYR A 10 6.88 -2.60 -15.63
N VAL A 11 5.58 -2.94 -15.73
CA VAL A 11 5.06 -3.92 -16.68
C VAL A 11 3.75 -3.42 -17.28
N ASP A 12 3.60 -3.56 -18.60
CA ASP A 12 2.37 -3.22 -19.30
C ASP A 12 1.30 -4.29 -19.03
N ILE A 13 0.06 -3.84 -18.85
CA ILE A 13 -1.07 -4.71 -18.54
C ILE A 13 -1.85 -5.00 -19.81
N GLN A 14 -2.33 -6.22 -19.93
CA GLN A 14 -3.30 -6.63 -20.92
C GLN A 14 -4.70 -6.62 -20.29
N LEU A 15 -5.63 -5.95 -20.97
CA LEU A 15 -7.04 -5.98 -20.58
C LEU A 15 -7.72 -7.16 -21.25
N GLU A 16 -8.51 -7.91 -20.48
CA GLU A 16 -9.34 -8.95 -21.06
C GLU A 16 -10.51 -8.33 -21.83
N SER A 17 -10.77 -8.81 -23.03
CA SER A 17 -11.88 -8.33 -23.85
C SER A 17 -13.21 -8.56 -23.13
N GLY A 18 -13.86 -7.49 -22.70
CA GLY A 18 -15.15 -7.50 -22.00
C GLY A 18 -15.12 -7.07 -20.54
N GLY A 19 -13.94 -6.93 -19.91
CA GLY A 19 -13.78 -6.58 -18.50
C GLY A 19 -13.22 -5.19 -18.23
N SER A 20 -12.98 -4.38 -19.25
CA SER A 20 -12.41 -3.05 -19.03
C SER A 20 -13.47 -2.04 -18.61
N THR A 21 -13.16 -1.29 -17.57
CA THR A 21 -13.95 -0.10 -17.24
C THR A 21 -13.91 0.92 -18.38
N ALA A 22 -14.95 1.74 -18.46
CA ALA A 22 -15.00 2.87 -19.41
C ALA A 22 -13.76 3.78 -19.26
N TRP A 23 -13.17 3.85 -18.07
CA TRP A 23 -11.99 4.64 -17.76
C TRP A 23 -10.73 4.15 -18.50
N PHE A 24 -10.44 2.85 -18.49
CA PHE A 24 -9.31 2.28 -19.23
C PHE A 24 -9.49 2.44 -20.74
N LYS A 25 -10.72 2.27 -21.23
CA LYS A 25 -11.02 2.43 -22.66
C LYS A 25 -10.80 3.86 -23.10
N SER A 26 -11.33 4.84 -22.38
CA SER A 26 -11.17 6.26 -22.74
C SER A 26 -9.70 6.66 -22.74
N ARG A 27 -8.90 6.18 -21.78
CA ARG A 27 -7.48 6.51 -21.69
C ARG A 27 -6.65 5.94 -22.86
N LEU A 28 -7.00 4.76 -23.37
CA LEU A 28 -6.38 4.19 -24.56
C LEU A 28 -6.84 4.90 -25.85
N GLU A 29 -8.11 5.26 -25.93
CA GLU A 29 -8.69 5.98 -27.08
C GLU A 29 -8.16 7.40 -27.17
N ASP A 30 -7.87 8.05 -26.06
CA ASP A 30 -7.28 9.41 -26.01
C ASP A 30 -5.75 9.42 -26.24
N GLY A 31 -5.15 8.29 -26.65
CA GLY A 31 -3.71 8.18 -26.90
C GLY A 31 -2.85 8.23 -25.64
N GLY A 32 -3.42 7.92 -24.48
CA GLY A 32 -2.71 7.76 -23.23
C GLY A 32 -1.77 6.54 -23.23
N LEU A 33 -0.82 6.54 -22.30
CA LEU A 33 0.04 5.37 -22.10
C LEU A 33 -0.80 4.17 -21.66
N PRO A 34 -0.45 2.95 -22.09
CA PRO A 34 -1.12 1.74 -21.61
C PRO A 34 -1.05 1.68 -20.09
N PRO A 35 -2.05 1.09 -19.44
CA PRO A 35 -2.02 0.91 -18.01
C PRO A 35 -0.79 0.09 -17.62
N ARG A 36 -0.13 0.47 -16.52
CA ARG A 36 1.09 -0.15 -16.04
C ARG A 36 1.00 -0.50 -14.58
N LEU A 37 1.68 -1.57 -14.21
CA LEU A 37 2.03 -1.85 -12.83
C LEU A 37 3.50 -1.50 -12.61
N TYR A 38 3.84 -1.12 -11.38
CA TYR A 38 5.15 -0.59 -11.02
C TYR A 38 5.77 -1.39 -9.88
N TYR A 39 7.08 -1.31 -9.75
CA TYR A 39 7.87 -1.93 -8.69
C TYR A 39 7.26 -1.69 -7.30
N GLY A 40 7.19 -2.74 -6.49
CA GLY A 40 6.70 -2.69 -5.12
C GLY A 40 5.18 -2.71 -4.97
N GLN A 41 4.41 -2.72 -6.08
CA GLN A 41 2.97 -2.98 -5.99
C GLN A 41 2.72 -4.45 -5.66
N VAL A 42 1.71 -4.71 -4.84
CA VAL A 42 1.32 -6.06 -4.39
C VAL A 42 -0.10 -6.36 -4.84
N PHE A 43 -0.32 -7.56 -5.38
CA PHE A 43 -1.61 -7.99 -5.88
C PHE A 43 -1.96 -9.41 -5.47
N TRP A 44 -3.27 -9.67 -5.36
CA TRP A 44 -3.77 -11.03 -5.31
C TRP A 44 -3.91 -11.58 -6.72
N VAL A 45 -3.24 -12.68 -6.99
CA VAL A 45 -3.33 -13.44 -8.24
C VAL A 45 -4.35 -14.54 -8.05
N ASP A 46 -5.46 -14.45 -8.75
CA ASP A 46 -6.55 -15.43 -8.64
C ASP A 46 -6.59 -16.44 -9.79
N GLN A 47 -5.94 -16.14 -10.90
CA GLN A 47 -5.82 -17.04 -12.04
C GLN A 47 -4.44 -16.96 -12.70
N ILE A 48 -4.05 -18.07 -13.30
CA ILE A 48 -2.81 -18.22 -14.07
C ILE A 48 -3.19 -18.83 -15.42
N LYS A 49 -2.69 -18.24 -16.53
CA LYS A 49 -2.86 -18.79 -17.88
C LYS A 49 -1.53 -18.81 -18.64
N LYS A 50 -1.47 -19.65 -19.67
CA LYS A 50 -0.41 -19.59 -20.68
C LYS A 50 -1.02 -19.20 -22.00
N ASP A 51 -0.28 -18.42 -22.78
CA ASP A 51 -0.64 -18.13 -24.17
C ASP A 51 -0.18 -19.26 -25.12
N GLU A 52 -0.44 -19.09 -26.41
CA GLU A 52 -0.06 -20.04 -27.48
C GLU A 52 1.47 -20.19 -27.66
N TYR A 53 2.24 -19.22 -27.13
CA TYR A 53 3.72 -19.25 -27.18
C TYR A 53 4.32 -19.83 -25.90
N GLY A 54 3.48 -20.19 -24.90
CA GLY A 54 3.89 -20.78 -23.63
C GLY A 54 4.26 -19.73 -22.56
N GLN A 55 4.06 -18.44 -22.82
CA GLN A 55 4.27 -17.39 -21.83
C GLN A 55 3.20 -17.44 -20.76
N THR A 56 3.61 -17.34 -19.50
CA THR A 56 2.70 -17.36 -18.34
C THR A 56 2.25 -15.96 -17.99
N TYR A 57 0.96 -15.81 -17.71
CA TYR A 57 0.34 -14.57 -17.26
C TYR A 57 -0.40 -14.79 -15.94
N TYR A 58 -0.32 -13.78 -15.09
CA TYR A 58 -1.09 -13.68 -13.85
C TYR A 58 -2.29 -12.76 -14.08
N ARG A 59 -3.47 -13.19 -13.61
CA ARG A 59 -4.61 -12.32 -13.45
C ARG A 59 -4.50 -11.66 -12.09
N VAL A 60 -4.33 -10.34 -12.11
CA VAL A 60 -4.22 -9.54 -10.91
C VAL A 60 -5.52 -8.79 -10.67
N ASN A 61 -6.04 -8.85 -9.46
CA ASN A 61 -7.21 -8.10 -9.07
C ASN A 61 -6.75 -6.84 -8.32
N PRO A 62 -6.90 -5.65 -8.92
CA PRO A 62 -6.51 -4.40 -8.26
C PRO A 62 -7.41 -4.05 -7.09
N ASN A 63 -8.64 -4.56 -7.11
CA ASN A 63 -9.61 -4.36 -6.05
C ASN A 63 -10.13 -5.73 -5.59
N TYR A 64 -9.45 -6.31 -4.62
CA TYR A 64 -9.80 -7.61 -4.05
C TYR A 64 -11.27 -7.70 -3.59
N TYR A 65 -11.87 -6.59 -3.21
CA TYR A 65 -13.23 -6.50 -2.67
C TYR A 65 -14.33 -6.25 -3.72
N GLY A 66 -14.10 -6.50 -4.98
CA GLY A 66 -15.15 -6.46 -6.00
C GLY A 66 -14.95 -5.49 -7.15
N GLY A 67 -13.72 -5.19 -7.49
CA GLY A 67 -13.40 -4.49 -8.74
C GLY A 67 -13.81 -5.31 -9.95
N LEU A 68 -14.37 -4.62 -10.94
CA LEU A 68 -14.84 -5.23 -12.20
C LEU A 68 -13.70 -5.42 -13.22
N ASP A 69 -12.49 -4.93 -12.91
CA ASP A 69 -11.37 -4.93 -13.84
C ASP A 69 -10.54 -6.19 -13.72
N THR A 70 -10.47 -6.92 -14.81
CA THR A 70 -9.60 -8.09 -14.94
C THR A 70 -8.34 -7.69 -15.67
N LEU A 71 -7.24 -7.65 -14.95
CA LEU A 71 -5.94 -7.26 -15.47
C LEU A 71 -5.04 -8.49 -15.58
N TRP A 72 -4.42 -8.65 -16.75
CA TRP A 72 -3.44 -9.70 -16.99
C TRP A 72 -2.07 -9.08 -17.20
N ALA A 73 -1.07 -9.62 -16.56
CA ALA A 73 0.31 -9.19 -16.73
C ALA A 73 1.25 -10.42 -16.84
N PRO A 74 2.37 -10.32 -17.56
CA PRO A 74 3.38 -11.38 -17.63
C PRO A 74 3.85 -11.78 -16.23
N ALA A 75 3.79 -13.08 -15.93
CA ALA A 75 4.14 -13.61 -14.60
C ALA A 75 5.61 -13.36 -14.23
N GLU A 76 6.49 -13.23 -15.21
CA GLU A 76 7.91 -12.93 -15.02
C GLU A 76 8.18 -11.55 -14.40
N ALA A 77 7.19 -10.65 -14.45
CA ALA A 77 7.28 -9.34 -13.80
C ALA A 77 7.03 -9.39 -12.28
N PHE A 78 6.63 -10.55 -11.77
CA PHE A 78 6.23 -10.71 -10.38
C PHE A 78 7.09 -11.72 -9.66
N ARG A 79 7.22 -11.51 -8.37
CA ARG A 79 7.68 -12.51 -7.41
C ARG A 79 6.48 -12.95 -6.56
N PRO A 80 6.16 -14.24 -6.51
CA PRO A 80 5.23 -14.75 -5.52
C PRO A 80 5.73 -14.45 -4.11
N ILE A 81 4.82 -14.02 -3.25
CA ILE A 81 5.06 -13.87 -1.81
C ILE A 81 4.72 -15.20 -1.16
N HIS A 82 5.68 -15.82 -0.50
CA HIS A 82 5.46 -17.08 0.19
C HIS A 82 4.73 -16.86 1.52
N PRO A 83 3.87 -17.79 1.98
CA PRO A 83 3.19 -17.67 3.28
C PRO A 83 4.13 -17.38 4.45
N ASP A 84 5.30 -18.00 4.48
CA ASP A 84 6.31 -17.80 5.54
C ASP A 84 6.84 -16.36 5.60
N GLU A 85 6.70 -15.60 4.50
CA GLU A 85 7.09 -14.19 4.48
C GLU A 85 6.12 -13.26 5.21
N LEU A 86 4.95 -13.77 5.60
CA LEU A 86 3.96 -13.03 6.37
C LEU A 86 3.97 -13.41 7.86
N GLU A 87 4.96 -14.18 8.29
CA GLU A 87 5.09 -14.46 9.72
C GLU A 87 5.36 -13.17 10.50
N PRO A 88 4.66 -12.98 11.63
CA PRO A 88 4.84 -11.81 12.47
C PRO A 88 6.26 -11.67 13.02
N ILE A 89 6.75 -10.44 13.09
CA ILE A 89 8.02 -10.12 13.73
C ILE A 89 7.78 -9.88 15.22
N ASN A 90 8.47 -10.63 16.08
CA ASN A 90 8.40 -10.55 17.53
C ASN A 90 6.96 -10.55 18.08
N PRO A 91 6.13 -11.57 17.75
CA PRO A 91 4.71 -11.59 18.12
C PRO A 91 4.46 -11.69 19.64
N GLU A 92 5.46 -12.07 20.42
CA GLU A 92 5.39 -12.18 21.88
C GLU A 92 5.58 -10.86 22.64
N VAL A 93 5.97 -9.79 21.94
CA VAL A 93 6.18 -8.47 22.53
C VAL A 93 4.89 -7.68 22.55
N GLU A 94 4.39 -7.36 23.75
CA GLU A 94 3.10 -6.65 23.95
C GLU A 94 3.25 -5.13 23.90
N ASP A 95 4.41 -4.57 24.27
CA ASP A 95 4.65 -3.12 24.35
C ASP A 95 5.34 -2.61 23.07
N LYS A 96 4.56 -2.57 21.98
CA LYS A 96 4.98 -2.06 20.67
C LYS A 96 4.42 -0.66 20.41
N ARG A 97 5.29 0.24 19.95
CA ARG A 97 4.92 1.62 19.68
C ARG A 97 5.64 2.15 18.43
N ILE A 98 4.91 2.81 17.55
CA ILE A 98 5.44 3.54 16.39
C ILE A 98 5.45 5.02 16.74
N VAL A 99 6.56 5.71 16.48
CA VAL A 99 6.67 7.17 16.58
C VAL A 99 6.91 7.75 15.19
N VAL A 100 6.02 8.62 14.74
CA VAL A 100 6.13 9.34 13.46
C VAL A 100 6.47 10.79 13.76
N ASP A 101 7.67 11.22 13.42
CA ASP A 101 8.13 12.60 13.58
C ASP A 101 7.92 13.40 12.28
N LEU A 102 6.99 14.34 12.34
CA LEU A 102 6.60 15.13 11.17
C LEU A 102 7.61 16.24 10.84
N ILE A 103 8.45 16.65 11.79
CA ILE A 103 9.50 17.66 11.53
C ILE A 103 10.68 17.02 10.81
N HIS A 104 11.13 15.87 11.32
CA HIS A 104 12.31 15.19 10.78
C HIS A 104 11.96 14.21 9.64
N GLN A 105 10.65 13.96 9.41
CA GLN A 105 10.15 13.02 8.42
C GLN A 105 10.76 11.63 8.62
N THR A 106 10.64 11.13 9.85
CA THR A 106 11.16 9.83 10.27
C THR A 106 10.08 9.01 10.98
N MET A 107 10.29 7.71 11.00
CA MET A 107 9.47 6.77 11.73
C MET A 107 10.38 5.81 12.50
N SER A 108 10.10 5.66 13.80
CA SER A 108 10.80 4.75 14.70
C SER A 108 9.82 3.75 15.31
N CYS A 109 10.22 2.49 15.41
CA CYS A 109 9.46 1.45 16.10
C CYS A 109 10.18 1.05 17.39
N TYR A 110 9.44 0.93 18.47
CA TYR A 110 9.95 0.62 19.79
C TYR A 110 9.31 -0.64 20.38
N GLU A 111 10.12 -1.45 21.03
CA GLU A 111 9.71 -2.52 21.92
C GLU A 111 10.09 -2.10 23.35
N GLY A 112 9.08 -1.73 24.14
CA GLY A 112 9.34 -1.02 25.40
C GLY A 112 10.11 0.29 25.18
N ASN A 113 11.33 0.36 25.73
CA ASN A 113 12.21 1.52 25.57
C ASN A 113 13.30 1.34 24.50
N SER A 114 13.32 0.20 23.80
CA SER A 114 14.33 -0.11 22.79
C SER A 114 13.82 0.24 21.40
N GLU A 115 14.54 1.10 20.68
CA GLU A 115 14.30 1.32 19.26
C GLU A 115 14.79 0.09 18.47
N VAL A 116 13.87 -0.57 17.77
CA VAL A 116 14.14 -1.80 17.00
C VAL A 116 14.14 -1.57 15.49
N PHE A 117 13.57 -0.45 15.05
CA PHE A 117 13.53 -0.07 13.65
C PHE A 117 13.46 1.45 13.48
N PHE A 118 14.15 1.95 12.46
CA PHE A 118 14.15 3.37 12.09
C PHE A 118 14.19 3.54 10.59
N THR A 119 13.38 4.47 10.05
CA THR A 119 13.41 4.82 8.63
C THR A 119 13.01 6.26 8.37
N ARG A 120 13.32 6.75 7.15
CA ARG A 120 12.76 7.99 6.62
C ARG A 120 11.43 7.74 5.95
N ILE A 121 10.52 8.68 6.14
CA ILE A 121 9.16 8.61 5.58
C ILE A 121 8.83 9.90 4.81
N SER A 122 7.67 9.90 4.18
CA SER A 122 7.03 11.12 3.68
C SER A 122 5.63 11.20 4.21
N SER A 123 5.35 12.18 5.06
CA SER A 123 4.04 12.41 5.65
C SER A 123 3.20 13.36 4.82
N GLY A 124 2.02 13.70 5.34
CA GLY A 124 1.06 14.61 4.72
C GLY A 124 1.64 15.98 4.43
N ALA A 125 1.43 16.48 3.21
CA ALA A 125 1.93 17.77 2.76
C ALA A 125 1.21 18.93 3.45
N LYS A 126 1.97 19.98 3.78
CA LYS A 126 1.45 21.24 4.34
C LYS A 126 1.14 22.27 3.26
N PHE A 127 1.70 22.07 2.08
CA PHE A 127 1.54 22.97 0.93
C PHE A 127 1.33 22.13 -0.34
N ASP A 128 0.53 22.68 -1.27
CA ASP A 128 0.39 22.10 -2.59
C ASP A 128 1.61 22.42 -3.49
N ILE A 129 1.61 21.93 -4.72
CA ILE A 129 2.69 22.14 -5.70
C ILE A 129 2.89 23.61 -6.06
N ASN A 130 1.89 24.48 -5.81
CA ASN A 130 1.95 25.91 -6.07
C ASN A 130 2.36 26.70 -4.81
N GLY A 131 2.60 26.03 -3.67
CA GLY A 131 2.96 26.65 -2.39
C GLY A 131 1.77 27.19 -1.59
N ASN A 132 0.53 26.81 -1.92
CA ASN A 132 -0.63 27.18 -1.13
C ASN A 132 -0.80 26.22 0.06
N PRO A 133 -1.15 26.71 1.25
CA PRO A 133 -1.43 25.85 2.40
C PRO A 133 -2.57 24.85 2.11
N VAL A 134 -2.39 23.59 2.56
CA VAL A 134 -3.37 22.52 2.40
C VAL A 134 -3.57 21.80 3.73
N ASP A 135 -4.29 22.41 4.64
CA ASP A 135 -4.48 21.94 6.02
C ASP A 135 -5.08 20.53 6.11
N ASN A 136 -5.93 20.16 5.15
CA ASN A 136 -6.59 18.85 5.11
C ASN A 136 -5.69 17.70 4.64
N TRP A 137 -4.45 17.97 4.23
CA TRP A 137 -3.47 16.94 3.87
C TRP A 137 -2.49 16.63 4.98
N SER A 138 -2.54 17.33 6.09
CA SER A 138 -1.64 17.08 7.21
C SER A 138 -1.91 15.72 7.85
N THR A 139 -0.84 14.99 8.20
CA THR A 139 -0.95 13.79 9.04
C THR A 139 -1.41 14.21 10.44
N PRO A 140 -2.51 13.66 11.00
CA PRO A 140 -3.03 14.08 12.28
C PRO A 140 -2.05 13.80 13.43
N VAL A 141 -1.67 14.85 14.16
CA VAL A 141 -0.83 14.77 15.36
C VAL A 141 -1.62 14.14 16.52
N GLY A 142 -0.93 13.39 17.37
CA GLY A 142 -1.51 12.77 18.56
C GLY A 142 -1.27 11.28 18.66
N THR A 143 -1.98 10.64 19.59
CA THR A 143 -1.89 9.19 19.83
C THR A 143 -3.03 8.48 19.11
N HIS A 144 -2.68 7.56 18.27
CA HIS A 144 -3.57 6.74 17.45
C HIS A 144 -3.28 5.25 17.67
N GLN A 145 -4.02 4.39 16.99
CA GLN A 145 -3.81 2.94 17.02
C GLN A 145 -4.01 2.36 15.62
N VAL A 146 -3.23 1.33 15.28
CA VAL A 146 -3.47 0.56 14.05
C VAL A 146 -4.81 -0.16 14.15
N THR A 147 -5.77 0.21 13.32
CA THR A 147 -7.14 -0.32 13.37
C THR A 147 -7.44 -1.35 12.28
N ARG A 148 -6.78 -1.24 11.14
CA ARG A 148 -6.97 -2.12 9.99
C ARG A 148 -5.66 -2.31 9.26
N LYS A 149 -5.48 -3.50 8.67
CA LYS A 149 -4.30 -3.79 7.86
C LYS A 149 -4.69 -4.52 6.59
N TYR A 150 -3.97 -4.21 5.52
CA TYR A 150 -4.18 -4.82 4.19
C TYR A 150 -2.83 -5.16 3.58
N ILE A 151 -2.64 -6.40 3.13
CA ILE A 151 -1.45 -6.79 2.36
C ILE A 151 -1.39 -5.97 1.06
N SER A 152 -2.54 -5.71 0.47
CA SER A 152 -2.69 -4.87 -0.71
C SER A 152 -4.00 -4.09 -0.63
N LEU A 153 -3.96 -2.82 -0.97
CA LEU A 153 -5.13 -1.93 -0.98
C LEU A 153 -5.12 -1.08 -2.24
N GLN A 154 -6.30 -0.88 -2.82
CA GLN A 154 -6.51 0.19 -3.80
C GLN A 154 -6.87 1.47 -3.06
N MET A 155 -6.10 2.52 -3.25
CA MET A 155 -6.38 3.84 -2.71
C MET A 155 -6.75 4.79 -3.81
N GLY A 156 -7.81 5.56 -3.60
CA GLY A 156 -8.27 6.58 -4.52
C GLY A 156 -8.77 7.83 -3.82
N GLY A 157 -8.74 8.94 -4.49
CA GLY A 157 -9.22 10.21 -3.96
C GLY A 157 -9.43 11.25 -5.04
N GLY A 158 -10.05 12.38 -4.66
CA GLY A 158 -10.36 13.47 -5.58
C GLY A 158 -11.73 13.32 -6.23
N THR A 159 -11.90 13.98 -7.38
CA THR A 159 -13.15 13.99 -8.15
C THR A 159 -12.95 13.44 -9.55
N THR A 160 -14.03 13.11 -10.24
CA THR A 160 -13.99 12.72 -11.65
C THR A 160 -13.27 13.80 -12.48
N GLY A 161 -12.13 13.45 -13.10
CA GLY A 161 -11.30 14.36 -13.89
C GLY A 161 -10.17 15.05 -13.11
N ALA A 162 -10.16 15.00 -11.77
CA ALA A 162 -9.09 15.55 -10.92
C ALA A 162 -8.77 14.61 -9.74
N GLY A 163 -9.05 13.34 -9.92
CA GLY A 163 -8.79 12.28 -8.93
C GLY A 163 -7.51 11.52 -9.23
N TRP A 164 -7.14 10.68 -8.26
CA TRP A 164 -6.07 9.70 -8.36
C TRP A 164 -6.60 8.34 -7.92
N ASP A 165 -6.04 7.29 -8.52
CA ASP A 165 -6.35 5.90 -8.22
C ASP A 165 -5.07 5.09 -8.28
N LEU A 166 -4.69 4.50 -7.16
CA LEU A 166 -3.44 3.77 -6.97
C LEU A 166 -3.77 2.33 -6.55
N PRO A 167 -3.80 1.41 -7.49
CA PRO A 167 -4.00 -0.01 -7.19
C PRO A 167 -2.74 -0.62 -6.59
N GLY A 168 -2.93 -1.67 -5.79
CA GLY A 168 -1.83 -2.51 -5.34
C GLY A 168 -0.87 -1.84 -4.34
N ILE A 169 -1.35 -0.88 -3.55
CA ILE A 169 -0.56 -0.32 -2.45
C ILE A 169 -0.35 -1.41 -1.41
N GLY A 170 0.89 -1.85 -1.28
CA GLY A 170 1.25 -2.93 -0.37
C GLY A 170 1.41 -2.47 1.08
N TRP A 171 1.25 -3.43 2.00
CA TRP A 171 1.66 -3.32 3.40
C TRP A 171 1.02 -2.15 4.14
N THR A 172 -0.28 -2.00 3.96
CA THR A 172 -1.06 -0.87 4.48
C THR A 172 -1.52 -1.12 5.91
N SER A 173 -1.19 -0.21 6.82
CA SER A 173 -1.61 -0.20 8.23
C SER A 173 -2.35 1.10 8.53
N ILE A 174 -3.69 1.05 8.59
CA ILE A 174 -4.55 2.23 8.86
C ILE A 174 -4.54 2.51 10.37
N PHE A 175 -4.27 3.75 10.75
CA PHE A 175 -4.23 4.16 12.15
C PHE A 175 -5.12 5.37 12.49
N VAL A 176 -5.73 6.02 11.49
CA VAL A 176 -6.74 7.07 11.70
C VAL A 176 -8.03 6.73 10.97
N THR A 177 -9.16 6.93 11.62
CA THR A 177 -10.48 6.82 10.98
C THR A 177 -10.56 7.79 9.80
N GLY A 178 -10.93 7.29 8.63
CA GLY A 178 -10.91 8.09 7.39
C GLY A 178 -9.78 7.70 6.43
N GLY A 179 -8.93 6.74 6.82
CA GLY A 179 -8.02 6.09 5.88
C GLY A 179 -6.57 6.54 5.93
N VAL A 180 -6.16 7.35 6.93
CA VAL A 180 -4.73 7.65 7.09
C VAL A 180 -3.96 6.42 7.55
N ALA A 181 -2.91 6.07 6.83
CA ALA A 181 -2.18 4.82 6.97
C ALA A 181 -0.67 4.98 6.83
N ILE A 182 0.07 4.03 7.37
CA ILE A 182 1.45 3.73 6.98
C ILE A 182 1.36 2.72 5.83
N HIS A 183 2.02 2.97 4.70
CA HIS A 183 1.95 2.08 3.54
C HIS A 183 3.16 2.21 2.60
N SER A 184 3.33 1.22 1.73
CA SER A 184 4.35 1.26 0.69
C SER A 184 4.07 2.32 -0.36
N THR A 185 5.14 2.89 -0.93
CA THR A 185 5.05 3.92 -1.96
C THR A 185 5.90 3.55 -3.15
N PHE A 186 5.28 3.43 -4.33
CA PHE A 186 5.95 3.06 -5.58
C PHE A 186 6.10 4.24 -6.56
N TRP A 187 5.43 5.37 -6.31
CA TRP A 187 5.38 6.50 -7.25
C TRP A 187 6.39 7.60 -6.94
N HIS A 188 7.11 7.53 -5.83
CA HIS A 188 8.22 8.40 -5.50
C HIS A 188 9.20 7.73 -4.54
N ASN A 189 10.39 8.29 -4.44
CA ASN A 189 11.41 7.94 -3.45
C ASN A 189 11.97 9.16 -2.69
N ASN A 190 11.16 10.23 -2.59
CA ASN A 190 11.52 11.49 -1.94
C ASN A 190 11.28 11.41 -0.42
N PHE A 191 11.79 10.37 0.24
CA PHE A 191 11.65 10.24 1.68
C PHE A 191 12.48 11.27 2.43
N GLY A 192 11.91 11.85 3.48
CA GLY A 192 12.47 12.98 4.23
C GLY A 192 11.79 14.32 3.93
N VAL A 193 10.75 14.34 3.06
CA VAL A 193 9.97 15.53 2.75
C VAL A 193 8.47 15.19 2.70
N TRP A 194 7.63 16.17 2.94
CA TRP A 194 6.17 16.03 2.89
C TRP A 194 5.68 15.82 1.46
N MET A 195 4.94 14.73 1.20
CA MET A 195 4.51 14.36 -0.16
C MET A 195 3.07 13.88 -0.25
N SER A 196 2.47 13.40 0.86
CA SER A 196 1.19 12.68 0.82
C SER A 196 -0.02 13.59 1.10
N HIS A 197 -1.21 13.00 1.02
CA HIS A 197 -2.48 13.63 1.42
C HIS A 197 -2.90 13.21 2.84
N GLY A 198 -1.93 12.94 3.72
CA GLY A 198 -2.14 12.57 5.11
C GLY A 198 -1.51 11.25 5.52
N CYS A 199 -1.31 10.33 4.61
CA CYS A 199 -0.66 9.05 4.89
C CYS A 199 0.85 9.19 5.18
N VAL A 200 1.41 8.18 5.82
CA VAL A 200 2.84 8.02 6.05
C VAL A 200 3.39 7.06 4.99
N ASN A 201 4.05 7.63 4.00
CA ASN A 201 4.66 6.91 2.90
C ASN A 201 6.03 6.35 3.32
N ALA A 202 6.27 5.06 3.09
CA ALA A 202 7.55 4.39 3.32
C ALA A 202 7.99 3.61 2.07
N THR A 203 9.22 3.14 2.04
CA THR A 203 9.66 2.21 0.99
C THR A 203 8.86 0.91 1.07
N PRO A 204 8.75 0.13 -0.01
CA PRO A 204 8.05 -1.17 0.04
C PRO A 204 8.62 -2.09 1.14
N GLU A 205 9.93 -2.12 1.30
CA GLU A 205 10.62 -2.94 2.28
C GLU A 205 10.34 -2.49 3.72
N ASP A 206 10.40 -1.18 3.97
CA ASP A 206 10.16 -0.61 5.29
C ASP A 206 8.68 -0.75 5.70
N ALA A 207 7.77 -0.48 4.77
CA ALA A 207 6.34 -0.68 5.00
C ALA A 207 6.00 -2.14 5.29
N LYS A 208 6.63 -3.10 4.57
CA LYS A 208 6.51 -4.53 4.83
C LYS A 208 6.99 -4.90 6.23
N TRP A 209 8.16 -4.39 6.62
CA TRP A 209 8.70 -4.66 7.96
C TRP A 209 7.75 -4.16 9.05
N VAL A 210 7.29 -2.91 8.97
CA VAL A 210 6.34 -2.34 9.94
C VAL A 210 5.01 -3.09 9.94
N PHE A 211 4.52 -3.49 8.76
CA PHE A 211 3.31 -4.28 8.64
C PHE A 211 3.42 -5.64 9.34
N LEU A 212 4.51 -6.34 9.20
CA LEU A 212 4.72 -7.66 9.83
C LEU A 212 4.96 -7.55 11.34
N TRP A 213 5.56 -6.44 11.79
CA TRP A 213 5.87 -6.21 13.19
C TRP A 213 4.68 -5.64 13.99
N ALA A 214 3.90 -4.73 13.40
CA ALA A 214 2.78 -4.10 14.10
C ALA A 214 1.58 -5.03 14.26
N GLU A 215 0.85 -4.89 15.36
CA GLU A 215 -0.45 -5.54 15.58
C GLU A 215 -1.61 -4.69 15.07
N PRO A 216 -2.74 -5.32 14.68
CA PRO A 216 -3.01 -6.78 14.64
C PRO A 216 -2.29 -7.49 13.49
N PHE A 217 -1.99 -8.77 13.67
CA PHE A 217 -1.36 -9.58 12.62
C PHE A 217 -2.40 -10.04 11.58
N VAL A 218 -1.96 -10.19 10.33
CA VAL A 218 -2.80 -10.57 9.19
C VAL A 218 -2.31 -11.89 8.63
N SER A 219 -3.23 -12.84 8.42
CA SER A 219 -2.91 -14.13 7.80
C SER A 219 -2.69 -13.99 6.29
N TYR A 220 -1.99 -14.98 5.72
CA TYR A 220 -1.72 -15.05 4.27
C TYR A 220 -2.99 -15.19 3.44
N ASP A 221 -3.90 -16.07 3.87
CA ASP A 221 -5.17 -16.30 3.17
C ASP A 221 -6.18 -15.22 3.60
N PRO A 222 -6.53 -14.32 2.68
CA PRO A 222 -7.47 -13.26 3.01
C PRO A 222 -8.89 -13.78 3.28
N GLY A 223 -9.24 -15.01 2.85
CA GLY A 223 -10.60 -15.54 2.96
C GLY A 223 -11.61 -14.77 2.10
N ALA A 224 -12.89 -15.10 2.30
CA ALA A 224 -14.00 -14.37 1.68
C ALA A 224 -14.47 -13.17 2.51
N GLU A 225 -13.90 -12.98 3.69
CA GLU A 225 -14.28 -11.95 4.65
C GLU A 225 -13.16 -10.94 4.83
N ASP A 226 -13.56 -9.75 5.17
CA ASP A 226 -12.74 -8.56 5.35
C ASP A 226 -11.44 -8.82 6.15
N ILE A 227 -10.29 -8.50 5.55
CA ILE A 227 -8.98 -8.53 6.21
C ILE A 227 -8.84 -7.37 7.23
N SER A 228 -9.89 -6.64 7.52
CA SER A 228 -9.88 -5.65 8.56
C SER A 228 -9.99 -6.34 9.92
N ILE A 229 -8.87 -6.46 10.60
CA ILE A 229 -8.84 -6.96 11.97
C ILE A 229 -8.90 -5.75 12.89
N SER A 230 -10.02 -5.57 13.58
CA SER A 230 -10.13 -4.70 14.75
C SER A 230 -9.95 -5.55 16.00
N GLY A 231 -8.88 -5.37 16.73
CA GLY A 231 -8.55 -6.16 17.91
C GLY A 231 -8.33 -5.32 19.15
N LYS A 232 -8.35 -5.97 20.33
CA LYS A 232 -8.05 -5.33 21.62
C LYS A 232 -6.55 -5.03 21.80
N SER A 233 -5.67 -5.76 21.11
CA SER A 233 -4.25 -5.48 21.03
C SER A 233 -3.96 -4.86 19.67
N SER A 234 -3.52 -3.62 19.68
CA SER A 234 -3.19 -2.88 18.49
C SER A 234 -2.03 -1.95 18.80
N THR A 235 -1.06 -1.93 17.89
CA THR A 235 0.13 -1.11 18.03
C THR A 235 -0.24 0.38 18.08
N ILE A 236 0.29 1.08 19.07
CA ILE A 236 0.12 2.54 19.21
C ILE A 236 0.96 3.25 18.16
N VAL A 237 0.38 4.31 17.58
CA VAL A 237 1.06 5.23 16.65
C VAL A 237 1.01 6.62 17.25
N GLU A 238 2.17 7.10 17.67
CA GLU A 238 2.36 8.47 18.17
C GLU A 238 2.85 9.35 17.03
N VAL A 239 2.04 10.30 16.62
CA VAL A 239 2.43 11.30 15.62
C VAL A 239 2.80 12.57 16.34
N VAL A 240 4.07 12.98 16.20
CA VAL A 240 4.64 14.13 16.91
C VAL A 240 5.11 15.22 15.93
N GLU A 241 5.08 16.44 16.41
CA GLU A 241 5.53 17.64 15.70
C GLU A 241 6.57 18.37 16.56
N GLY A 242 7.77 17.80 16.64
CA GLY A 242 8.90 18.34 17.42
C GLY A 242 8.96 17.84 18.83
#